data_ebc4f13b0031183a2f77e2b6fae0660a
#
_entry.id   ebc4f13b0031183a2f77e2b6fae0660a
#
_cell.length_a   1.000
_cell.length_b   1.000
_cell.length_c   1.000
_cell.angle_alpha   90.00
_cell.angle_beta   90.00
_cell.angle_gamma   90.00
#
_symmetry.space_group_name_H-M   'P 1'
#
loop_
_entity.id
_entity.type
_entity.pdbx_description
1 polymer ?
#
loop_
_entity_poly.entity_id
_entity_poly.type
_entity_poly.pdbx_seq_one_letter_code
_entity_poly.pdbx_strand_id
1 'polypeptide(L)'
;IIFLFTYLGNKQSDERKILSKQTEKKFKENLTDKVSDKDLNVFSNIEYSGFDLSGNRYILKSKEARTNKDNEELIFMTDVEASFYFKDDTTLYIWSKQGEYNNKTLDMKFDQNLKAIYENSKLTAEKAEFSNSKGFLKITNNVKIDDIQGNLGADELLFDLKDKTLKISSFDNNRINAKIKLNEKRF
;
A
#
# COMPACT_ATOMS: atom_id res chain seq x y z
N ILE A 1 27.79 -13.94 -20.33
CA ILE A 1 26.98 -12.85 -19.68
C ILE A 1 25.49 -13.05 -19.98
N ILE A 2 25.11 -13.37 -21.24
CA ILE A 2 23.70 -13.59 -21.65
C ILE A 2 23.08 -14.81 -20.94
N PHE A 3 23.83 -15.88 -20.74
CA PHE A 3 23.36 -17.08 -20.02
C PHE A 3 23.07 -16.86 -18.53
N LEU A 4 23.78 -15.93 -17.89
CA LEU A 4 23.54 -15.63 -16.48
C LEU A 4 22.23 -14.87 -16.26
N PHE A 5 21.85 -14.01 -17.22
CA PHE A 5 20.61 -13.22 -17.15
C PHE A 5 19.35 -14.07 -17.35
N THR A 6 19.40 -15.08 -18.22
CA THR A 6 18.26 -16.01 -18.43
C THR A 6 18.07 -16.93 -17.24
N TYR A 7 19.14 -17.32 -16.54
CA TYR A 7 19.05 -18.19 -15.37
C TYR A 7 18.48 -17.45 -14.13
N LEU A 8 18.86 -16.19 -13.93
CA LEU A 8 18.33 -15.34 -12.85
C LEU A 8 16.85 -14.95 -13.10
N GLY A 9 16.46 -14.72 -14.36
CA GLY A 9 15.07 -14.43 -14.72
C GLY A 9 14.13 -15.59 -14.45
N ASN A 10 14.56 -16.81 -14.70
CA ASN A 10 13.75 -18.02 -14.47
C ASN A 10 13.59 -18.35 -12.99
N LYS A 11 14.63 -18.12 -12.17
CA LYS A 11 14.57 -18.36 -10.72
C LYS A 11 13.61 -17.40 -10.01
N GLN A 12 13.59 -16.15 -10.46
CA GLN A 12 12.70 -15.13 -9.89
C GLN A 12 11.22 -15.37 -10.24
N SER A 13 10.92 -15.96 -11.41
CA SER A 13 9.55 -16.31 -11.79
C SER A 13 9.02 -17.53 -11.01
N ASP A 14 9.88 -18.49 -10.68
CA ASP A 14 9.50 -19.66 -9.91
C ASP A 14 9.29 -19.35 -8.42
N GLU A 15 10.10 -18.49 -7.82
CA GLU A 15 9.89 -18.02 -6.45
C GLU A 15 8.58 -17.23 -6.29
N ARG A 16 8.24 -16.36 -7.25
CA ARG A 16 6.94 -15.65 -7.27
C ARG A 16 5.77 -16.61 -7.37
N LYS A 17 5.88 -17.64 -8.19
CA LYS A 17 4.84 -18.65 -8.38
C LYS A 17 4.66 -19.55 -7.15
N ILE A 18 5.72 -19.83 -6.41
CA ILE A 18 5.69 -20.59 -5.16
C ILE A 18 5.07 -19.76 -4.04
N LEU A 19 5.45 -18.48 -3.92
CA LEU A 19 4.91 -17.57 -2.92
C LEU A 19 3.41 -17.31 -3.15
N SER A 20 2.97 -17.10 -4.39
CA SER A 20 1.54 -16.96 -4.69
C SER A 20 0.75 -18.22 -4.33
N LYS A 21 1.28 -19.40 -4.61
CA LYS A 21 0.63 -20.68 -4.24
C LYS A 21 0.59 -20.92 -2.75
N GLN A 22 1.62 -20.55 -1.99
CA GLN A 22 1.61 -20.65 -0.52
C GLN A 22 0.60 -19.66 0.10
N THR A 23 0.49 -18.46 -0.47
CA THR A 23 -0.49 -17.46 -0.04
C THR A 23 -1.91 -17.90 -0.36
N GLU A 24 -2.14 -18.45 -1.57
CA GLU A 24 -3.43 -19.07 -1.93
C GLU A 24 -3.78 -20.23 -1.01
N LYS A 25 -2.81 -21.04 -0.60
CA LYS A 25 -3.04 -22.17 0.30
C LYS A 25 -3.43 -21.71 1.70
N LYS A 26 -2.73 -20.75 2.28
CA LYS A 26 -3.09 -20.13 3.57
C LYS A 26 -4.44 -19.42 3.49
N PHE A 27 -4.75 -18.78 2.37
CA PHE A 27 -6.02 -18.15 2.12
C PHE A 27 -7.16 -19.20 2.09
N LYS A 28 -6.96 -20.34 1.43
CA LYS A 28 -7.91 -21.45 1.37
C LYS A 28 -8.09 -22.17 2.71
N GLU A 29 -7.03 -22.33 3.49
CA GLU A 29 -7.10 -22.97 4.81
C GLU A 29 -7.89 -22.14 5.84
N ASN A 30 -7.87 -20.80 5.73
CA ASN A 30 -8.70 -19.91 6.54
C ASN A 30 -10.17 -19.81 6.06
N LEU A 31 -10.48 -20.40 4.90
CA LEU A 31 -11.82 -20.43 4.29
C LEU A 31 -12.84 -21.34 5.02
N THR A 32 -12.39 -22.20 5.92
CA THR A 32 -13.25 -23.26 6.47
C THR A 32 -14.05 -22.86 7.71
N ASP A 33 -13.83 -21.67 8.30
CA ASP A 33 -14.56 -21.26 9.48
C ASP A 33 -15.42 -20.01 9.27
N LYS A 34 -16.74 -20.23 9.14
CA LYS A 34 -17.89 -19.34 9.23
C LYS A 34 -18.47 -18.80 7.92
N VAL A 35 -19.46 -19.53 7.45
CA VAL A 35 -20.47 -19.06 6.48
C VAL A 35 -21.67 -18.50 7.24
N SER A 36 -22.00 -17.23 7.03
CA SER A 36 -23.34 -16.69 7.24
C SER A 36 -23.53 -15.34 6.52
N ASP A 37 -23.62 -15.39 5.24
CA ASP A 37 -24.42 -14.55 4.35
C ASP A 37 -24.28 -15.17 2.96
N LYS A 38 -25.37 -15.43 2.28
CA LYS A 38 -25.39 -16.33 1.11
C LYS A 38 -24.47 -15.92 -0.05
N ASP A 39 -23.92 -14.69 -0.03
CA ASP A 39 -23.16 -14.14 -1.14
C ASP A 39 -21.78 -13.55 -0.78
N LEU A 40 -21.39 -13.56 0.50
CA LEU A 40 -20.11 -13.02 0.95
C LEU A 40 -19.28 -14.09 1.67
N ASN A 41 -18.02 -14.20 1.30
CA ASN A 41 -17.04 -14.94 2.08
C ASN A 41 -16.39 -13.95 3.07
N VAL A 42 -16.44 -14.27 4.36
CA VAL A 42 -15.89 -13.43 5.44
C VAL A 42 -14.76 -14.18 6.11
N PHE A 43 -13.62 -13.49 6.28
CA PHE A 43 -12.41 -14.00 6.89
C PHE A 43 -11.98 -13.09 8.02
N SER A 44 -11.41 -13.66 9.08
CA SER A 44 -10.92 -12.91 10.23
C SER A 44 -9.40 -13.04 10.34
N ASN A 45 -8.73 -11.96 10.79
CA ASN A 45 -7.29 -11.90 11.04
C ASN A 45 -6.45 -12.35 9.83
N ILE A 46 -6.70 -11.71 8.70
CA ILE A 46 -6.02 -12.02 7.43
C ILE A 46 -4.64 -11.38 7.41
N GLU A 47 -3.68 -12.15 6.94
CA GLU A 47 -2.37 -11.66 6.53
C GLU A 47 -2.11 -12.07 5.08
N TYR A 48 -1.83 -11.09 4.24
CA TYR A 48 -1.49 -11.24 2.84
C TYR A 48 -0.09 -10.68 2.59
N SER A 49 0.76 -11.38 1.85
CA SER A 49 2.09 -10.90 1.51
C SER A 49 2.39 -11.08 0.03
N GLY A 50 3.10 -10.13 -0.55
CA GLY A 50 3.44 -10.14 -1.97
C GLY A 50 4.62 -9.23 -2.27
N PHE A 51 4.83 -9.03 -3.57
CA PHE A 51 5.82 -8.10 -4.11
C PHE A 51 5.14 -7.15 -5.08
N ASP A 52 5.50 -5.87 -5.00
CA ASP A 52 5.09 -4.89 -5.99
C ASP A 52 5.87 -5.06 -7.31
N LEU A 53 5.53 -4.28 -8.35
CA LEU A 53 6.22 -4.34 -9.64
C LEU A 53 7.70 -3.94 -9.56
N SER A 54 8.09 -3.18 -8.55
CA SER A 54 9.49 -2.79 -8.28
C SER A 54 10.25 -3.88 -7.52
N GLY A 55 9.55 -4.95 -7.09
CA GLY A 55 10.10 -6.06 -6.31
C GLY A 55 10.27 -5.74 -4.82
N ASN A 56 9.61 -4.72 -4.30
CA ASN A 56 9.52 -4.47 -2.87
C ASN A 56 8.51 -5.43 -2.26
N ARG A 57 8.88 -6.04 -1.12
CA ARG A 57 7.98 -6.90 -0.38
C ARG A 57 6.94 -6.05 0.35
N TYR A 58 5.69 -6.51 0.38
CA TYR A 58 4.69 -5.94 1.27
C TYR A 58 3.98 -7.03 2.10
N ILE A 59 3.47 -6.61 3.24
CA ILE A 59 2.56 -7.39 4.09
C ILE A 59 1.32 -6.54 4.31
N LEU A 60 0.15 -7.12 4.09
CA LEU A 60 -1.15 -6.50 4.28
C LEU A 60 -1.93 -7.33 5.29
N LYS A 61 -2.37 -6.72 6.38
CA LYS A 61 -3.15 -7.36 7.44
C LYS A 61 -4.50 -6.68 7.57
N SER A 62 -5.50 -7.44 7.96
CA SER A 62 -6.79 -6.89 8.34
C SER A 62 -7.45 -7.73 9.42
N LYS A 63 -8.25 -7.08 10.27
CA LYS A 63 -9.06 -7.76 11.26
C LYS A 63 -10.15 -8.60 10.61
N GLU A 64 -10.74 -8.09 9.55
CA GLU A 64 -11.75 -8.77 8.76
C GLU A 64 -11.56 -8.47 7.28
N ALA A 65 -11.75 -9.47 6.44
CA ALA A 65 -11.77 -9.35 5.00
C ALA A 65 -13.01 -10.01 4.42
N ARG A 66 -13.55 -9.42 3.36
CA ARG A 66 -14.76 -9.90 2.67
C ARG A 66 -14.53 -9.92 1.17
N THR A 67 -14.98 -11.00 0.52
CA THR A 67 -15.02 -11.07 -0.95
C THR A 67 -16.44 -11.40 -1.39
N ASN A 68 -16.83 -10.89 -2.56
CA ASN A 68 -18.06 -11.30 -3.21
C ASN A 68 -17.77 -12.53 -4.09
N LYS A 69 -18.67 -13.50 -4.10
CA LYS A 69 -18.55 -14.70 -4.96
C LYS A 69 -18.48 -14.37 -6.45
N ASP A 70 -19.13 -13.27 -6.86
CA ASP A 70 -19.12 -12.82 -8.26
C ASP A 70 -17.85 -12.07 -8.64
N ASN A 71 -17.08 -11.61 -7.65
CA ASN A 71 -15.83 -10.90 -7.84
C ASN A 71 -14.83 -11.21 -6.71
N GLU A 72 -14.21 -12.36 -6.78
CA GLU A 72 -13.24 -12.83 -5.79
C GLU A 72 -11.88 -12.10 -5.90
N GLU A 73 -11.67 -11.33 -6.99
CA GLU A 73 -10.44 -10.55 -7.16
C GLU A 73 -10.40 -9.33 -6.25
N LEU A 74 -11.57 -8.81 -5.84
CA LEU A 74 -11.68 -7.63 -5.00
C LEU A 74 -11.97 -8.02 -3.54
N ILE A 75 -11.08 -7.62 -2.66
CA ILE A 75 -11.11 -7.92 -1.23
C ILE A 75 -11.35 -6.63 -0.47
N PHE A 76 -12.45 -6.55 0.27
CA PHE A 76 -12.76 -5.46 1.19
C PHE A 76 -12.27 -5.80 2.59
N MET A 77 -11.61 -4.85 3.24
CA MET A 77 -10.92 -5.07 4.52
C MET A 77 -11.32 -4.03 5.56
N THR A 78 -11.29 -4.43 6.81
CA THR A 78 -11.49 -3.54 7.97
C THR A 78 -10.31 -3.61 8.91
N ASP A 79 -10.00 -2.47 9.58
CA ASP A 79 -8.84 -2.30 10.45
C ASP A 79 -7.56 -2.82 9.78
N VAL A 80 -7.15 -2.08 8.76
CA VAL A 80 -6.08 -2.45 7.84
C VAL A 80 -4.74 -1.95 8.36
N GLU A 81 -3.73 -2.80 8.26
CA GLU A 81 -2.33 -2.48 8.46
C GLU A 81 -1.52 -2.98 7.26
N ALA A 82 -0.73 -2.11 6.64
CA ALA A 82 0.17 -2.47 5.56
C ALA A 82 1.61 -2.08 5.88
N SER A 83 2.55 -2.92 5.50
CA SER A 83 4.00 -2.68 5.63
C SER A 83 4.66 -2.92 4.29
N PHE A 84 5.36 -1.92 3.76
CA PHE A 84 6.14 -2.03 2.53
C PHE A 84 7.62 -1.96 2.88
N TYR A 85 8.37 -2.98 2.51
CA TYR A 85 9.80 -3.11 2.76
C TYR A 85 10.56 -2.76 1.48
N PHE A 86 11.24 -1.63 1.50
CA PHE A 86 11.99 -1.16 0.33
C PHE A 86 13.39 -1.77 0.29
N LYS A 87 14.03 -1.70 -0.89
CA LYS A 87 15.36 -2.27 -1.14
C LYS A 87 16.51 -1.56 -0.43
N ASP A 88 16.27 -0.35 0.06
CA ASP A 88 17.20 0.46 0.84
C ASP A 88 17.05 0.26 2.35
N ASP A 89 16.41 -0.85 2.76
CA ASP A 89 16.11 -1.22 4.14
C ASP A 89 15.15 -0.26 4.87
N THR A 90 14.53 0.69 4.18
CA THR A 90 13.49 1.52 4.76
C THR A 90 12.12 0.80 4.74
N THR A 91 11.23 1.18 5.64
CA THR A 91 9.89 0.59 5.73
C THR A 91 8.83 1.68 5.82
N LEU A 92 7.80 1.56 4.99
CA LEU A 92 6.57 2.36 5.08
C LEU A 92 5.49 1.55 5.78
N TYR A 93 4.96 2.10 6.86
CA TYR A 93 3.80 1.56 7.58
C TYR A 93 2.56 2.39 7.28
N ILE A 94 1.42 1.73 7.04
CA ILE A 94 0.13 2.37 6.75
C ILE A 94 -0.95 1.71 7.60
N TRP A 95 -1.84 2.53 8.16
CA TRP A 95 -3.03 2.09 8.88
C TRP A 95 -4.25 2.83 8.36
N SER A 96 -5.38 2.13 8.23
CA SER A 96 -6.68 2.72 7.90
C SER A 96 -7.83 1.92 8.50
N LYS A 97 -9.01 2.50 8.57
CA LYS A 97 -10.21 1.80 9.04
C LYS A 97 -10.77 0.85 8.00
N GLN A 98 -10.67 1.21 6.73
CA GLN A 98 -11.15 0.42 5.61
C GLN A 98 -10.07 0.33 4.54
N GLY A 99 -10.12 -0.74 3.75
CA GLY A 99 -9.26 -0.93 2.60
C GLY A 99 -9.90 -1.81 1.55
N GLU A 100 -9.39 -1.68 0.34
CA GLU A 100 -9.67 -2.56 -0.78
C GLU A 100 -8.35 -3.09 -1.32
N TYR A 101 -8.31 -4.35 -1.66
CA TYR A 101 -7.16 -4.97 -2.32
C TYR A 101 -7.64 -5.77 -3.54
N ASN A 102 -7.06 -5.49 -4.68
CA ASN A 102 -7.29 -6.29 -5.88
C ASN A 102 -6.12 -7.29 -6.04
N ASN A 103 -6.40 -8.58 -5.85
CA ASN A 103 -5.37 -9.63 -5.85
C ASN A 103 -4.82 -9.95 -7.25
N LYS A 104 -5.43 -9.44 -8.31
CA LYS A 104 -4.98 -9.59 -9.70
C LYS A 104 -4.08 -8.45 -10.15
N THR A 105 -4.48 -7.21 -9.88
CA THR A 105 -3.72 -6.02 -10.26
C THR A 105 -2.72 -5.58 -9.20
N LEU A 106 -2.86 -6.07 -7.96
CA LEU A 106 -2.13 -5.68 -6.76
C LEU A 106 -2.34 -4.21 -6.39
N ASP A 107 -3.44 -3.62 -6.87
CA ASP A 107 -3.84 -2.26 -6.50
C ASP A 107 -4.45 -2.27 -5.10
N MET A 108 -4.20 -1.23 -4.33
CA MET A 108 -4.67 -1.09 -2.95
C MET A 108 -5.31 0.27 -2.74
N LYS A 109 -6.39 0.30 -1.95
CA LYS A 109 -6.97 1.54 -1.44
C LYS A 109 -7.05 1.47 0.07
N PHE A 110 -6.82 2.61 0.70
CA PHE A 110 -6.93 2.82 2.14
C PHE A 110 -7.88 3.98 2.36
N ASP A 111 -8.87 3.81 3.21
CA ASP A 111 -9.92 4.79 3.46
C ASP A 111 -10.19 4.93 4.95
N GLN A 112 -10.56 6.13 5.36
CA GLN A 112 -10.91 6.54 6.72
C GLN A 112 -9.74 6.47 7.72
N ASN A 113 -9.40 7.64 8.25
CA ASN A 113 -8.36 7.80 9.27
C ASN A 113 -7.00 7.22 8.86
N LEU A 114 -6.60 7.47 7.63
CA LEU A 114 -5.30 7.05 7.12
C LEU A 114 -4.18 7.65 7.97
N LYS A 115 -3.28 6.80 8.41
CA LYS A 115 -2.00 7.17 9.04
C LYS A 115 -0.89 6.43 8.34
N ALA A 116 0.23 7.10 8.11
CA ALA A 116 1.42 6.44 7.59
C ALA A 116 2.66 6.95 8.31
N ILE A 117 3.65 6.09 8.44
CA ILE A 117 4.98 6.40 8.99
C ILE A 117 6.02 5.90 8.01
N TYR A 118 6.90 6.79 7.61
CA TYR A 118 8.06 6.47 6.81
C TYR A 118 9.26 7.21 7.39
N GLU A 119 10.23 6.45 7.92
CA GLU A 119 11.37 6.99 8.68
C GLU A 119 10.92 7.93 9.80
N ASN A 120 11.25 9.23 9.70
CA ASN A 120 10.87 10.24 10.69
C ASN A 120 9.61 11.02 10.31
N SER A 121 9.06 10.78 9.13
CA SER A 121 7.87 11.46 8.61
C SER A 121 6.61 10.75 9.03
N LYS A 122 5.63 11.51 9.51
CA LYS A 122 4.28 11.04 9.82
C LYS A 122 3.31 11.70 8.86
N LEU A 123 2.45 10.91 8.24
CA LEU A 123 1.41 11.38 7.34
C LEU A 123 0.05 11.00 7.90
N THR A 124 -0.91 11.93 7.80
CA THR A 124 -2.33 11.69 8.03
C THR A 124 -3.13 12.18 6.84
N ALA A 125 -4.20 11.47 6.48
CA ALA A 125 -5.12 11.82 5.40
C ALA A 125 -6.44 11.04 5.59
N GLU A 126 -7.40 11.24 4.68
CA GLU A 126 -8.60 10.40 4.65
C GLU A 126 -8.43 9.18 3.74
N LYS A 127 -7.71 9.34 2.61
CA LYS A 127 -7.61 8.29 1.58
C LYS A 127 -6.21 8.19 1.00
N ALA A 128 -5.84 6.94 0.63
CA ALA A 128 -4.73 6.68 -0.27
C ALA A 128 -5.11 5.60 -1.29
N GLU A 129 -4.62 5.76 -2.50
CA GLU A 129 -4.75 4.81 -3.60
C GLU A 129 -3.36 4.49 -4.15
N PHE A 130 -2.94 3.26 -4.01
CA PHE A 130 -1.74 2.71 -4.63
C PHE A 130 -2.16 1.92 -5.86
N SER A 131 -1.77 2.38 -7.04
CA SER A 131 -1.96 1.63 -8.27
C SER A 131 -0.65 1.02 -8.72
N ASN A 132 -0.51 -0.26 -8.46
CA ASN A 132 0.64 -1.05 -8.89
C ASN A 132 0.68 -1.11 -10.42
N SER A 133 -0.47 -1.32 -11.07
CA SER A 133 -0.58 -1.45 -12.52
C SER A 133 -0.22 -0.16 -13.28
N LYS A 134 -0.55 1.02 -12.72
CA LYS A 134 -0.27 2.32 -13.33
C LYS A 134 1.00 2.99 -12.79
N GLY A 135 1.54 2.50 -11.66
CA GLY A 135 2.77 3.00 -11.05
C GLY A 135 2.60 4.37 -10.36
N PHE A 136 1.53 4.57 -9.60
CA PHE A 136 1.34 5.78 -8.81
C PHE A 136 0.85 5.50 -7.39
N LEU A 137 1.14 6.43 -6.48
CA LEU A 137 0.51 6.55 -5.17
C LEU A 137 -0.15 7.92 -5.06
N LYS A 138 -1.46 7.93 -4.86
CA LYS A 138 -2.27 9.12 -4.69
C LYS A 138 -2.82 9.18 -3.27
N ILE A 139 -2.63 10.31 -2.58
CA ILE A 139 -3.11 10.54 -1.22
C ILE A 139 -3.99 11.79 -1.26
N THR A 140 -5.19 11.71 -0.69
CA THR A 140 -6.19 12.78 -0.81
C THR A 140 -6.93 13.06 0.50
N ASN A 141 -7.48 14.24 0.57
CA ASN A 141 -8.35 14.77 1.60
C ASN A 141 -7.64 14.97 2.95
N ASN A 142 -7.48 16.22 3.33
CA ASN A 142 -6.87 16.64 4.59
C ASN A 142 -5.45 16.08 4.80
N VAL A 143 -4.64 16.10 3.75
CA VAL A 143 -3.28 15.57 3.82
C VAL A 143 -2.42 16.46 4.69
N LYS A 144 -1.79 15.86 5.71
CA LYS A 144 -0.82 16.51 6.59
C LYS A 144 0.41 15.62 6.72
N ILE A 145 1.57 16.22 6.56
CA ILE A 145 2.86 15.57 6.80
C ILE A 145 3.57 16.36 7.90
N ASP A 146 4.03 15.65 8.90
CA ASP A 146 4.92 16.14 9.96
C ASP A 146 6.25 15.43 9.86
N ASP A 147 7.32 16.20 9.70
CA ASP A 147 8.69 15.74 9.58
C ASP A 147 9.63 16.61 10.43
N ILE A 148 10.80 16.10 10.76
CA ILE A 148 11.82 16.86 11.49
C ILE A 148 12.26 18.13 10.74
N GLN A 149 12.17 18.13 9.42
CA GLN A 149 12.52 19.25 8.55
C GLN A 149 11.40 20.26 8.36
N GLY A 150 10.15 19.88 8.69
CA GLY A 150 9.02 20.77 8.57
C GLY A 150 7.68 20.06 8.40
N ASN A 151 6.65 20.85 8.14
CA ASN A 151 5.28 20.37 8.03
C ASN A 151 4.72 20.78 6.66
N LEU A 152 3.88 19.92 6.09
CA LEU A 152 3.16 20.18 4.84
C LEU A 152 1.67 19.87 5.02
N GLY A 153 0.81 20.76 4.53
CA GLY A 153 -0.62 20.55 4.39
C GLY A 153 -1.04 20.75 2.95
N ALA A 154 -1.86 19.84 2.42
CA ALA A 154 -2.36 19.86 1.04
C ALA A 154 -3.71 19.11 0.94
N ASP A 155 -4.39 19.22 -0.20
CA ASP A 155 -5.57 18.42 -0.50
C ASP A 155 -5.24 17.12 -1.22
N GLU A 156 -4.16 17.12 -2.00
CA GLU A 156 -3.70 15.94 -2.74
C GLU A 156 -2.17 15.89 -2.84
N LEU A 157 -1.63 14.68 -2.68
CA LEU A 157 -0.29 14.31 -3.07
C LEU A 157 -0.38 13.19 -4.12
N LEU A 158 0.32 13.36 -5.23
CA LEU A 158 0.43 12.35 -6.28
C LEU A 158 1.90 12.03 -6.53
N PHE A 159 2.31 10.83 -6.16
CA PHE A 159 3.62 10.27 -6.47
C PHE A 159 3.54 9.47 -7.76
N ASP A 160 4.33 9.84 -8.75
CA ASP A 160 4.67 8.97 -9.87
C ASP A 160 5.85 8.08 -9.47
N LEU A 161 5.62 6.78 -9.41
CA LEU A 161 6.61 5.80 -8.94
C LEU A 161 7.64 5.46 -10.01
N LYS A 162 7.34 5.74 -11.30
CA LYS A 162 8.26 5.53 -12.41
C LYS A 162 9.25 6.68 -12.52
N ASP A 163 8.71 7.90 -12.57
CA ASP A 163 9.49 9.12 -12.76
C ASP A 163 10.03 9.66 -11.43
N LYS A 164 9.63 9.06 -10.30
CA LYS A 164 10.00 9.47 -8.93
C LYS A 164 9.70 10.94 -8.67
N THR A 165 8.57 11.42 -9.17
CA THR A 165 8.11 12.79 -9.01
C THR A 165 6.95 12.88 -8.03
N LEU A 166 6.88 13.99 -7.28
CA LEU A 166 5.78 14.31 -6.38
C LEU A 166 5.09 15.59 -6.88
N LYS A 167 3.78 15.48 -7.14
CA LYS A 167 2.91 16.63 -7.37
C LYS A 167 2.08 16.90 -6.12
N ILE A 168 2.09 18.14 -5.65
CA ILE A 168 1.31 18.62 -4.52
C ILE A 168 0.23 19.57 -5.07
N SER A 169 -1.02 19.35 -4.67
CA SER A 169 -2.16 20.16 -5.15
C SER A 169 -3.04 20.60 -3.97
N SER A 170 -3.60 21.78 -4.11
CA SER A 170 -4.72 22.26 -3.29
C SER A 170 -5.85 22.67 -4.21
N PHE A 171 -7.07 22.38 -3.81
CA PHE A 171 -8.28 22.62 -4.58
C PHE A 171 -9.08 23.79 -4.01
N ASP A 172 -9.93 24.36 -4.80
CA ASP A 172 -10.75 25.51 -4.49
C ASP A 172 -9.90 26.71 -4.01
N ASN A 173 -10.26 27.32 -2.89
CA ASN A 173 -9.52 28.44 -2.28
C ASN A 173 -8.52 27.98 -1.21
N ASN A 174 -8.28 26.66 -1.09
CA ASN A 174 -7.31 26.12 -0.14
C ASN A 174 -5.89 26.46 -0.60
N ARG A 175 -4.99 26.62 0.36
CA ARG A 175 -3.57 26.89 0.11
C ARG A 175 -2.72 25.70 0.54
N ILE A 176 -1.68 25.43 -0.23
CA ILE A 176 -0.61 24.56 0.25
C ILE A 176 0.09 25.28 1.39
N ASN A 177 0.11 24.67 2.56
CA ASN A 177 0.81 25.17 3.72
C ASN A 177 2.07 24.35 3.94
N ALA A 178 3.23 24.96 3.78
CA ALA A 178 4.51 24.32 4.04
C ALA A 178 5.34 25.17 4.98
N LYS A 179 5.91 24.55 6.03
CA LYS A 179 6.86 25.15 6.96
C LYS A 179 8.10 24.26 6.99
N ILE A 180 9.21 24.78 6.52
CA ILE A 180 10.48 24.05 6.41
C ILE A 180 11.49 24.68 7.36
N LYS A 181 12.19 23.85 8.14
CA LYS A 181 13.34 24.28 8.94
C LYS A 181 14.58 24.25 8.06
N LEU A 182 15.15 25.41 7.81
CA LEU A 182 16.43 25.51 7.12
C LEU A 182 17.55 25.23 8.13
N ASN A 183 18.33 24.18 7.91
CA ASN A 183 19.58 23.99 8.64
C ASN A 183 20.60 24.95 8.04
N GLU A 184 20.88 26.05 8.71
CA GLU A 184 22.02 26.87 8.38
C GLU A 184 23.29 26.04 8.62
N LYS A 185 23.91 25.57 7.53
CA LYS A 185 25.34 25.18 7.59
C LYS A 185 26.10 26.45 7.85
N ARG A 186 26.54 26.62 9.08
CA ARG A 186 27.60 27.61 9.36
C ARG A 186 28.84 27.14 8.60
N PHE A 187 29.22 27.92 7.61
CA PHE A 187 30.53 27.79 6.94
C PHE A 187 31.65 28.15 7.89
#